data_ae1312b27a4883faaee7d3214c2323ed
#
_entry.id   ae1312b27a4883faaee7d3214c2323ed
#
_cell.length_a   1.000
_cell.length_b   1.000
_cell.length_c   1.000
_cell.angle_alpha   90.00
_cell.angle_beta   90.00
_cell.angle_gamma   90.00
#
_symmetry.space_group_name_H-M   'P 1'
#
loop_
_entity.id
_entity.type
_entity.pdbx_description
1 polymer ?
#
loop_
_entity_poly.entity_id
_entity_poly.type
_entity_poly.pdbx_seq_one_letter_code
_entity_poly.pdbx_strand_id
1 'polypeptide(L)'
;NKLFKEALSEIQKKAKSEVEIKLIPIMRFKGKSERIDTRLLAKIKECDIFIADHTGCNENVSFEIAYAEGSEKSIVIIKSSKDKKKAPFDMDKLQYIPFTEDSYYSSIKSIVTNNVTEILKEQFAIHF
;
A
#
# COMPACT_ATOMS: atom_id res chain seq x y z
N ASN A 1 5.76 5.92 -10.14
CA ASN A 1 5.52 6.14 -8.90
C ASN A 1 5.72 7.51 -8.34
N LYS A 2 5.65 8.49 -9.24
CA LYS A 2 5.75 9.90 -8.92
C LYS A 2 4.67 10.33 -7.90
N LEU A 3 3.47 9.77 -8.05
CA LEU A 3 2.34 10.10 -7.19
C LEU A 3 2.57 9.72 -5.73
N PHE A 4 3.09 8.52 -5.49
CA PHE A 4 3.42 8.07 -4.14
C PHE A 4 4.56 8.89 -3.56
N LYS A 5 5.55 9.21 -4.37
CA LYS A 5 6.66 10.07 -3.94
C LYS A 5 6.19 11.45 -3.52
N GLU A 6 5.26 12.05 -4.26
CA GLU A 6 4.69 13.35 -3.92
C GLU A 6 3.93 13.30 -2.60
N ALA A 7 3.08 12.28 -2.42
CA ALA A 7 2.31 12.11 -1.19
C ALA A 7 3.24 11.93 0.01
N LEU A 8 4.24 11.09 -0.12
CA LEU A 8 5.19 10.83 0.96
C LEU A 8 6.06 12.04 1.27
N SER A 9 6.41 12.83 0.25
CA SER A 9 7.15 14.08 0.44
C SER A 9 6.36 15.08 1.29
N GLU A 10 5.06 15.21 1.04
CA GLU A 10 4.20 16.07 1.84
C GLU A 10 4.11 15.60 3.29
N ILE A 11 3.99 14.30 3.50
CA ILE A 11 3.96 13.72 4.85
C ILE A 11 5.29 13.96 5.56
N GLN A 12 6.41 13.79 4.85
CA GLN A 12 7.74 14.03 5.40
C GLN A 12 7.89 15.47 5.89
N LYS A 13 7.39 16.43 5.12
CA LYS A 13 7.44 17.83 5.52
C LYS A 13 6.66 18.09 6.81
N LYS A 14 5.51 17.45 6.96
CA LYS A 14 4.68 17.60 8.15
C LYS A 14 5.27 16.89 9.36
N ALA A 15 5.88 15.73 9.16
CA ALA A 15 6.52 14.97 10.22
C ALA A 15 7.83 15.59 10.69
N LYS A 16 8.35 16.53 9.93
CA LYS A 16 9.61 17.22 10.21
C LYS A 16 10.77 16.22 10.29
N SER A 17 11.55 16.25 11.36
CA SER A 17 12.71 15.38 11.53
C SER A 17 12.46 14.19 12.45
N GLU A 18 11.23 13.97 12.91
CA GLU A 18 10.93 12.86 13.82
C GLU A 18 11.07 11.50 13.17
N VAL A 19 10.86 11.43 11.85
CA VAL A 19 10.90 10.18 11.11
C VAL A 19 11.41 10.42 9.70
N GLU A 20 12.18 9.48 9.18
CA GLU A 20 12.56 9.48 7.78
C GLU A 20 11.66 8.53 7.02
N ILE A 21 10.96 9.05 6.02
CA ILE A 21 10.03 8.26 5.21
C ILE A 21 10.72 7.85 3.91
N LYS A 22 10.81 6.55 3.70
CA LYS A 22 11.41 5.96 2.51
C LYS A 22 10.38 5.18 1.72
N LEU A 23 10.37 5.38 0.41
CA LEU A 23 9.57 4.57 -0.49
C LEU A 23 10.41 3.37 -0.96
N ILE A 24 9.90 2.17 -0.72
CA ILE A 24 10.50 0.94 -1.23
C ILE A 24 9.60 0.43 -2.35
N PRO A 25 9.93 0.71 -3.63
CA PRO A 25 9.09 0.25 -4.72
C PRO A 25 9.22 -1.25 -4.93
N ILE A 26 8.10 -1.91 -5.14
CA ILE A 26 8.08 -3.32 -5.49
C ILE A 26 7.97 -3.40 -7.00
N MET A 27 9.00 -3.96 -7.63
CA MET A 27 9.03 -4.16 -9.06
C MET A 27 8.79 -5.62 -9.39
N ARG A 28 7.85 -5.84 -10.31
CA ARG A 28 7.56 -7.18 -10.81
C ARG A 28 8.29 -7.39 -12.13
N PHE A 29 8.93 -8.54 -12.26
CA PHE A 29 9.59 -8.90 -13.50
C PHE A 29 8.55 -9.45 -14.47
N LYS A 30 8.37 -8.77 -15.59
CA LYS A 30 7.49 -9.22 -16.66
C LYS A 30 7.99 -10.53 -17.26
N GLY A 31 7.07 -11.44 -17.54
CA GLY A 31 7.34 -12.62 -18.36
C GLY A 31 8.02 -13.79 -17.67
N LYS A 32 8.24 -13.73 -16.40
CA LYS A 32 8.72 -14.90 -15.64
C LYS A 32 7.68 -15.37 -14.68
N SER A 33 7.47 -16.61 -14.81
CA SER A 33 6.65 -17.53 -14.05
C SER A 33 5.94 -16.97 -12.82
N GLU A 34 4.85 -17.55 -12.59
CA GLU A 34 3.95 -17.43 -11.47
C GLU A 34 4.60 -17.63 -10.09
N ARG A 35 5.94 -17.81 -10.05
CA ARG A 35 6.63 -18.01 -8.78
C ARG A 35 6.73 -16.70 -8.01
N ILE A 36 6.42 -16.81 -6.75
CA ILE A 36 6.60 -15.72 -5.80
C ILE A 36 8.09 -15.39 -5.71
N ASP A 37 8.42 -14.15 -6.01
CA ASP A 37 9.80 -13.70 -5.95
C ASP A 37 10.18 -13.44 -4.49
N THR A 38 11.14 -14.20 -3.98
CA THR A 38 11.61 -14.07 -2.60
C THR A 38 12.17 -12.68 -2.30
N ARG A 39 12.66 -11.97 -3.32
CA ARG A 39 13.12 -10.59 -3.14
C ARG A 39 11.97 -9.63 -2.83
N LEU A 40 10.80 -9.86 -3.42
CA LEU A 40 9.61 -9.08 -3.11
C LEU A 40 9.17 -9.32 -1.69
N LEU A 41 9.20 -10.58 -1.24
CA LEU A 41 8.84 -10.92 0.12
C LEU A 41 9.79 -10.28 1.13
N ALA A 42 11.09 -10.25 0.82
CA ALA A 42 12.07 -9.59 1.67
C ALA A 42 11.78 -8.09 1.81
N LYS A 43 11.39 -7.43 0.72
CA LYS A 43 11.02 -6.01 0.75
C LYS A 43 9.77 -5.76 1.58
N ILE A 44 8.77 -6.63 1.47
CA ILE A 44 7.57 -6.54 2.29
C ILE A 44 7.92 -6.69 3.76
N LYS A 45 8.77 -7.66 4.08
CA LYS A 45 9.19 -7.90 5.44
C LYS A 45 10.00 -6.74 6.02
N GLU A 46 10.74 -6.04 5.18
CA GLU A 46 11.54 -4.87 5.57
C GLU A 46 10.69 -3.62 5.82
N CYS A 47 9.58 -3.47 5.13
CA CYS A 47 8.77 -2.27 5.24
C CYS A 47 8.02 -2.19 6.56
N ASP A 48 7.59 -0.99 6.92
CA ASP A 48 6.73 -0.74 8.08
C ASP A 48 5.27 -0.64 7.68
N ILE A 49 5.02 -0.05 6.52
CA ILE A 49 3.68 0.13 5.97
C ILE A 49 3.66 -0.43 4.56
N PHE A 50 2.71 -1.31 4.30
CA PHE A 50 2.53 -1.92 2.99
C PHE A 50 1.30 -1.34 2.31
N ILE A 51 1.50 -0.80 1.10
CA ILE A 51 0.42 -0.20 0.31
C ILE A 51 0.26 -1.03 -0.97
N ALA A 52 -0.95 -1.49 -1.22
CA ALA A 52 -1.23 -2.32 -2.38
C ALA A 52 -2.48 -1.86 -3.13
N ASP A 53 -2.41 -1.91 -4.46
CA ASP A 53 -3.56 -1.75 -5.33
C ASP A 53 -4.08 -3.13 -5.70
N HIS A 54 -5.23 -3.50 -5.19
CA HIS A 54 -5.85 -4.81 -5.39
C HIS A 54 -6.92 -4.79 -6.47
N THR A 55 -6.97 -3.76 -7.31
CA THR A 55 -7.91 -3.71 -8.43
C THR A 55 -7.76 -4.94 -9.31
N GLY A 56 -8.88 -5.59 -9.62
CA GLY A 56 -8.89 -6.83 -10.39
C GLY A 56 -8.63 -8.08 -9.56
N CYS A 57 -8.36 -7.94 -8.28
CA CYS A 57 -8.10 -9.06 -7.36
C CYS A 57 -6.99 -10.00 -7.87
N ASN A 58 -5.91 -9.42 -8.35
CA ASN A 58 -4.76 -10.18 -8.85
C ASN A 58 -4.22 -11.12 -7.78
N GLU A 59 -4.01 -12.38 -8.15
CA GLU A 59 -3.56 -13.42 -7.21
C GLU A 59 -2.22 -13.12 -6.55
N ASN A 60 -1.29 -12.56 -7.30
CA ASN A 60 0.02 -12.21 -6.76
C ASN A 60 -0.10 -11.12 -5.72
N VAL A 61 -0.93 -10.11 -5.97
CA VAL A 61 -1.19 -9.05 -5.01
C VAL A 61 -1.91 -9.61 -3.78
N SER A 62 -2.87 -10.52 -3.99
CA SER A 62 -3.57 -11.18 -2.88
C SER A 62 -2.59 -11.90 -1.96
N PHE A 63 -1.62 -12.60 -2.54
CA PHE A 63 -0.59 -13.28 -1.77
C PHE A 63 0.29 -12.29 -1.00
N GLU A 64 0.72 -11.22 -1.65
CA GLU A 64 1.55 -10.20 -1.02
C GLU A 64 0.84 -9.53 0.16
N ILE A 65 -0.45 -9.25 0.01
CA ILE A 65 -1.26 -8.69 1.09
C ILE A 65 -1.32 -9.68 2.26
N ALA A 66 -1.59 -10.96 1.98
CA ALA A 66 -1.64 -11.97 3.01
C ALA A 66 -0.29 -12.11 3.73
N TYR A 67 0.81 -12.04 2.99
CA TYR A 67 2.14 -12.10 3.56
C TYR A 67 2.43 -10.90 4.47
N ALA A 68 2.03 -9.70 4.03
CA ALA A 68 2.18 -8.49 4.83
C ALA A 68 1.34 -8.57 6.12
N GLU A 69 0.12 -9.07 6.01
CA GLU A 69 -0.76 -9.26 7.16
C GLU A 69 -0.15 -10.26 8.15
N GLY A 70 0.33 -11.39 7.66
CA GLY A 70 0.99 -12.40 8.48
C GLY A 70 2.29 -11.92 9.10
N SER A 71 2.93 -10.91 8.51
CA SER A 71 4.15 -10.29 9.03
C SER A 71 3.85 -9.08 9.92
N GLU A 72 2.58 -8.89 10.26
CA GLU A 72 2.11 -7.84 11.18
C GLU A 72 2.43 -6.42 10.71
N LYS A 73 2.42 -6.22 9.39
CA LYS A 73 2.61 -4.88 8.82
C LYS A 73 1.33 -4.07 8.89
N SER A 74 1.48 -2.76 8.95
CA SER A 74 0.35 -1.86 8.72
C SER A 74 0.03 -1.86 7.23
N ILE A 75 -1.23 -2.03 6.86
CA ILE A 75 -1.62 -2.26 5.48
C ILE A 75 -2.61 -1.23 5.00
N VAL A 76 -2.36 -0.67 3.83
CA VAL A 76 -3.30 0.19 3.11
C VAL A 76 -3.60 -0.48 1.78
N ILE A 77 -4.86 -0.89 1.59
CA ILE A 77 -5.28 -1.56 0.36
C ILE A 77 -6.23 -0.65 -0.38
N ILE A 78 -5.86 -0.28 -1.59
CA ILE A 78 -6.71 0.52 -2.46
C ILE A 78 -7.30 -0.35 -3.56
N LYS A 79 -8.45 0.06 -4.07
CA LYS A 79 -9.15 -0.66 -5.13
C LYS A 79 -10.00 0.34 -5.90
N SER A 80 -10.07 0.19 -7.23
CA SER A 80 -10.95 1.05 -8.03
C SER A 80 -12.40 0.92 -7.55
N SER A 81 -13.09 2.04 -7.40
CA SER A 81 -14.51 2.06 -7.04
C SER A 81 -15.39 1.36 -8.08
N LYS A 82 -14.89 1.21 -9.30
CA LYS A 82 -15.59 0.51 -10.39
C LYS A 82 -15.39 -0.99 -10.36
N ASP A 83 -14.43 -1.48 -9.59
CA ASP A 83 -14.13 -2.91 -9.51
C ASP A 83 -15.12 -3.61 -8.58
N LYS A 84 -15.91 -4.52 -9.13
CA LYS A 84 -16.92 -5.28 -8.39
C LYS A 84 -16.49 -6.70 -8.08
N LYS A 85 -15.26 -7.08 -8.41
CA LYS A 85 -14.75 -8.40 -8.08
C LYS A 85 -14.60 -8.57 -6.58
N LYS A 86 -14.96 -9.72 -6.09
CA LYS A 86 -14.76 -10.06 -4.68
C LYS A 86 -13.38 -10.64 -4.49
N ALA A 87 -12.77 -10.29 -3.36
CA ALA A 87 -11.48 -10.85 -2.99
C ALA A 87 -11.59 -12.34 -2.74
N PRO A 88 -10.56 -13.13 -3.04
CA PRO A 88 -10.56 -14.56 -2.73
C PRO A 88 -10.45 -14.79 -1.22
N PHE A 89 -11.03 -15.90 -0.76
CA PHE A 89 -10.94 -16.33 0.65
C PHE A 89 -11.43 -15.27 1.64
N ASP A 90 -10.81 -15.29 2.80
CA ASP A 90 -11.10 -14.38 3.92
C ASP A 90 -10.64 -12.95 3.71
N MET A 91 -10.07 -12.64 2.55
CA MET A 91 -9.67 -11.28 2.20
C MET A 91 -10.87 -10.34 2.12
N ASP A 92 -12.10 -10.85 2.06
CA ASP A 92 -13.32 -10.07 2.17
C ASP A 92 -13.36 -9.25 3.47
N LYS A 93 -12.64 -9.68 4.49
CA LYS A 93 -12.59 -9.00 5.79
C LYS A 93 -11.63 -7.82 5.78
N LEU A 94 -10.77 -7.72 4.78
CA LEU A 94 -9.86 -6.60 4.66
C LEU A 94 -10.61 -5.36 4.19
N GLN A 95 -10.27 -4.23 4.77
CA GLN A 95 -10.90 -2.98 4.40
C GLN A 95 -10.24 -2.40 3.16
N TYR A 96 -11.00 -2.32 2.08
CA TYR A 96 -10.56 -1.66 0.87
C TYR A 96 -10.90 -0.19 0.94
N ILE A 97 -9.97 0.64 0.49
CA ILE A 97 -10.21 2.06 0.33
C ILE A 97 -10.43 2.31 -1.16
N PRO A 98 -11.64 2.68 -1.57
CA PRO A 98 -11.92 2.88 -3.00
C PRO A 98 -11.27 4.17 -3.51
N PHE A 99 -10.67 4.09 -4.68
CA PHE A 99 -10.23 5.29 -5.40
C PHE A 99 -11.08 5.51 -6.63
N THR A 100 -11.19 6.75 -7.06
CA THR A 100 -11.97 7.15 -8.22
C THR A 100 -11.08 7.25 -9.44
N GLU A 101 -11.37 6.45 -10.48
CA GLU A 101 -10.56 6.44 -11.70
C GLU A 101 -10.59 7.77 -12.43
N ASP A 102 -11.74 8.45 -12.44
CA ASP A 102 -11.91 9.72 -13.10
C ASP A 102 -11.06 10.82 -12.46
N SER A 103 -10.71 10.67 -11.20
CA SER A 103 -9.86 11.60 -10.45
C SER A 103 -8.68 10.83 -9.84
N TYR A 104 -8.08 9.98 -10.64
CA TYR A 104 -7.07 9.02 -10.16
C TYR A 104 -5.98 9.68 -9.32
N TYR A 105 -5.35 10.72 -9.85
CA TYR A 105 -4.22 11.39 -9.20
C TYR A 105 -4.58 11.95 -7.83
N SER A 106 -5.62 12.77 -7.77
CA SER A 106 -6.02 13.41 -6.52
C SER A 106 -6.59 12.40 -5.52
N SER A 107 -7.32 11.40 -6.01
CA SER A 107 -7.88 10.35 -5.16
C SER A 107 -6.79 9.53 -4.48
N ILE A 108 -5.83 9.02 -5.25
CA ILE A 108 -4.73 8.22 -4.70
C ILE A 108 -3.87 9.05 -3.75
N LYS A 109 -3.52 10.27 -4.15
CA LYS A 109 -2.71 11.15 -3.31
C LYS A 109 -3.37 11.41 -1.97
N SER A 110 -4.66 11.72 -1.99
CA SER A 110 -5.43 11.95 -0.78
C SER A 110 -5.50 10.71 0.12
N ILE A 111 -5.78 9.55 -0.48
CA ILE A 111 -5.86 8.29 0.27
C ILE A 111 -4.53 7.96 0.93
N VAL A 112 -3.44 8.02 0.18
CA VAL A 112 -2.11 7.70 0.71
C VAL A 112 -1.73 8.67 1.82
N THR A 113 -1.90 9.97 1.58
CA THR A 113 -1.57 10.99 2.57
C THR A 113 -2.34 10.79 3.87
N ASN A 114 -3.66 10.62 3.78
CA ASN A 114 -4.51 10.49 4.96
C ASN A 114 -4.24 9.19 5.73
N ASN A 115 -4.14 8.08 5.02
CA ASN A 115 -3.99 6.78 5.68
C ASN A 115 -2.60 6.57 6.26
N VAL A 116 -1.56 6.98 5.56
CA VAL A 116 -0.19 6.89 6.09
C VAL A 116 -0.03 7.81 7.31
N THR A 117 -0.58 9.03 7.23
CA THR A 117 -0.55 9.96 8.37
C THR A 117 -1.22 9.36 9.59
N GLU A 118 -2.40 8.77 9.44
CA GLU A 118 -3.11 8.13 10.55
C GLU A 118 -2.32 6.98 11.15
N ILE A 119 -1.72 6.14 10.32
CA ILE A 119 -0.89 5.03 10.78
C ILE A 119 0.31 5.55 11.57
N LEU A 120 0.98 6.58 11.07
CA LEU A 120 2.13 7.16 11.75
C LEU A 120 1.74 7.73 13.11
N LYS A 121 0.60 8.39 13.21
CA LYS A 121 0.10 8.91 14.48
C LYS A 121 -0.25 7.81 15.46
N GLU A 122 -1.05 6.84 15.02
CA GLU A 122 -1.63 5.83 15.91
C GLU A 122 -0.66 4.71 16.28
N GLN A 123 0.13 4.24 15.32
CA GLN A 123 0.97 3.07 15.51
C GLN A 123 2.43 3.40 15.77
N PHE A 124 2.90 4.54 15.33
CA PHE A 124 4.29 4.94 15.49
C PHE A 124 4.46 6.18 16.36
N ALA A 125 3.36 6.72 16.89
CA ALA A 125 3.36 7.86 17.79
C ALA A 125 4.09 9.10 17.25
N ILE A 126 4.03 9.31 15.92
CA ILE A 126 4.64 10.47 15.29
C ILE A 126 3.73 11.69 15.44
N HIS A 127 4.30 12.81 15.78
CA HIS A 127 3.57 14.07 15.92
C HIS A 127 3.65 14.89 14.62
N PHE A 128 2.54 15.50 14.27
CA PHE A 128 2.44 16.32 13.08
C PHE A 128 2.10 17.78 13.40
#